data_e59dc8d38a9ebcadcfed012e37dc3f34
#
_entry.id   e59dc8d38a9ebcadcfed012e37dc3f34
#
_cell.length_a   1.000
_cell.length_b   1.000
_cell.length_c   1.000
_cell.angle_alpha   90.00
_cell.angle_beta   90.00
_cell.angle_gamma   90.00
#
_symmetry.space_group_name_H-M   'P 1'
#
loop_
_entity.id
_entity.type
_entity.pdbx_description
1 polymer ?
#
loop_
_entity_poly.entity_id
_entity_poly.type
_entity_poly.pdbx_seq_one_letter_code
_entity_poly.pdbx_strand_id
1 'polypeptide(L)'
;MSIIRKFAILLSLVAAATHAYADDGYAVSGKAYDLKTGKLTYRELIMGLNDNKEVQVNYAKPDGAIFAHKTLNYSTEVFQPGFVFEDERDNETVSAVFDAGRLLLTHKVKGDSQTKTVYDTAKLIIDAGLDSFIQQQWVRITSGKKVEFDVADARHLGVEKFIIKEIDASVSPLAYKGAAETWKYFRVDTANKLSSLFTEPMYYAYEPDGQYLMRYQGRSNIDDDDGDGWDVRVEYEYF
;
A
#
# COMPACT_ATOMS: atom_id res chain seq x y z
N MET A 1 13.06 -25.93 29.77
CA MET A 1 14.48 -25.65 29.51
C MET A 1 14.53 -24.78 28.24
N SER A 2 14.67 -23.48 28.46
CA SER A 2 14.56 -22.45 27.42
C SER A 2 15.93 -22.20 26.80
N ILE A 3 16.05 -22.32 25.48
CA ILE A 3 17.28 -21.97 24.74
C ILE A 3 17.04 -20.59 24.10
N ILE A 4 17.52 -19.56 24.79
CA ILE A 4 17.63 -18.20 24.27
C ILE A 4 18.86 -18.18 23.34
N ARG A 5 18.67 -18.07 22.02
CA ARG A 5 19.73 -17.77 21.07
C ARG A 5 19.90 -16.28 20.96
N LYS A 6 21.03 -15.79 21.49
CA LYS A 6 21.53 -14.43 21.28
C LYS A 6 22.02 -14.29 19.85
N PHE A 7 21.42 -13.43 19.06
CA PHE A 7 22.00 -12.94 17.81
C PHE A 7 22.81 -11.68 18.11
N ALA A 8 24.09 -11.74 17.77
CA ALA A 8 25.00 -10.58 17.81
C ALA A 8 24.77 -9.73 16.55
N ILE A 9 24.48 -8.46 16.75
CA ILE A 9 24.26 -7.46 15.69
C ILE A 9 25.61 -6.84 15.34
N LEU A 10 25.97 -6.90 14.07
CA LEU A 10 27.08 -6.14 13.51
C LEU A 10 26.55 -4.74 13.11
N LEU A 11 26.94 -3.73 13.86
CA LEU A 11 26.54 -2.33 13.66
C LEU A 11 27.37 -1.71 12.54
N SER A 12 26.72 -1.20 11.49
CA SER A 12 27.33 -0.22 10.57
C SER A 12 26.39 0.96 10.34
N LEU A 13 26.89 2.10 10.55
CA LEU A 13 26.52 3.54 10.52
C LEU A 13 25.34 4.04 9.62
N VAL A 14 24.26 3.30 9.47
CA VAL A 14 23.01 3.78 8.86
C VAL A 14 21.91 3.99 9.94
N ALA A 15 22.23 3.72 11.18
CA ALA A 15 21.28 3.55 12.28
C ALA A 15 20.67 4.84 12.88
N ALA A 16 21.06 6.03 12.45
CA ALA A 16 20.60 7.27 13.13
C ALA A 16 19.22 7.78 12.70
N ALA A 17 18.74 7.38 11.50
CA ALA A 17 17.42 7.82 11.02
C ALA A 17 16.30 6.79 11.29
N THR A 18 16.64 5.53 11.49
CA THR A 18 15.69 4.44 11.70
C THR A 18 15.14 4.40 13.12
N HIS A 19 15.93 4.78 14.11
CA HIS A 19 15.52 4.82 15.53
C HIS A 19 14.51 5.93 15.84
N ALA A 20 14.53 7.04 15.09
CA ALA A 20 13.65 8.16 15.34
C ALA A 20 12.18 7.81 15.17
N TYR A 21 11.84 7.03 14.14
CA TYR A 21 10.44 6.68 13.86
C TYR A 21 9.87 5.60 14.79
N ALA A 22 10.69 4.65 15.23
CA ALA A 22 10.26 3.66 16.22
C ALA A 22 9.96 4.33 17.59
N ASP A 23 10.74 5.34 17.97
CA ASP A 23 10.51 6.13 19.19
C ASP A 23 9.21 6.95 19.12
N ASP A 24 8.76 7.33 17.90
CA ASP A 24 7.50 8.02 17.66
C ASP A 24 6.28 7.08 17.59
N GLY A 25 6.47 5.77 17.79
CA GLY A 25 5.39 4.76 17.81
C GLY A 25 4.99 4.23 16.43
N TYR A 26 5.78 4.49 15.38
CA TYR A 26 5.56 3.91 14.07
C TYR A 26 6.10 2.47 14.00
N ALA A 27 5.31 1.57 13.42
CA ALA A 27 5.68 0.17 13.22
C ALA A 27 6.38 -0.06 11.86
N VAL A 28 6.05 0.77 10.85
CA VAL A 28 6.58 0.67 9.49
C VAL A 28 6.86 2.05 8.92
N SER A 29 7.94 2.18 8.16
CA SER A 29 8.23 3.36 7.33
C SER A 29 8.39 2.96 5.87
N GLY A 30 7.61 3.57 4.97
CA GLY A 30 7.76 3.48 3.52
C GLY A 30 8.49 4.72 2.98
N LYS A 31 9.53 4.53 2.15
CA LYS A 31 10.24 5.62 1.44
C LYS A 31 9.82 5.60 -0.02
N ALA A 32 9.06 6.59 -0.45
CA ALA A 32 8.56 6.71 -1.81
C ALA A 32 9.49 7.54 -2.69
N TYR A 33 9.95 6.94 -3.77
CA TYR A 33 10.84 7.57 -4.75
C TYR A 33 10.12 7.71 -6.08
N ASP A 34 10.12 8.90 -6.64
CA ASP A 34 9.58 9.18 -7.98
C ASP A 34 10.31 8.35 -9.06
N LEU A 35 9.57 7.67 -9.92
CA LEU A 35 10.15 6.76 -10.91
C LEU A 35 10.93 7.47 -12.01
N LYS A 36 10.60 8.72 -12.32
CA LYS A 36 11.25 9.49 -13.39
C LYS A 36 12.58 10.07 -12.92
N THR A 37 12.62 10.59 -11.71
CA THR A 37 13.76 11.33 -11.17
C THR A 37 14.61 10.54 -10.18
N GLY A 38 14.06 9.48 -9.59
CA GLY A 38 14.68 8.71 -8.51
C GLY A 38 14.79 9.45 -7.18
N LYS A 39 14.17 10.63 -7.05
CA LYS A 39 14.21 11.42 -5.82
C LYS A 39 13.20 10.92 -4.81
N LEU A 40 13.54 10.97 -3.52
CA LEU A 40 12.59 10.77 -2.43
C LEU A 40 11.53 11.88 -2.50
N THR A 41 10.27 11.49 -2.56
CA THR A 41 9.12 12.41 -2.71
C THR A 41 8.34 12.55 -1.42
N TYR A 42 8.04 11.40 -0.77
CA TYR A 42 7.37 11.38 0.51
C TYR A 42 7.76 10.12 1.31
N ARG A 43 7.31 10.07 2.55
CA ARG A 43 7.38 8.90 3.43
C ARG A 43 5.97 8.52 3.87
N GLU A 44 5.73 7.21 3.97
CA GLU A 44 4.59 6.63 4.66
C GLU A 44 5.05 6.23 6.06
N LEU A 45 4.42 6.77 7.09
CA LEU A 45 4.71 6.48 8.48
C LEU A 45 3.50 5.77 9.07
N ILE A 46 3.59 4.46 9.25
CA ILE A 46 2.46 3.59 9.57
C ILE A 46 2.54 3.20 11.04
N MET A 47 1.50 3.55 11.80
CA MET A 47 1.34 3.11 13.18
C MET A 47 0.78 1.68 13.22
N GLY A 48 1.11 0.93 14.26
CA GLY A 48 0.55 -0.40 14.47
C GLY A 48 -0.96 -0.38 14.71
N LEU A 49 -1.59 -1.55 14.54
CA LEU A 49 -3.01 -1.74 14.80
C LEU A 49 -3.31 -1.44 16.28
N ASN A 50 -4.22 -0.51 16.54
CA ASN A 50 -4.64 -0.15 17.87
C ASN A 50 -5.83 -1.01 18.38
N ASP A 51 -6.24 -0.81 19.65
CA ASP A 51 -7.35 -1.52 20.27
C ASP A 51 -8.70 -1.29 19.57
N ASN A 52 -8.86 -0.17 18.84
CA ASN A 52 -10.04 0.15 18.05
C ASN A 52 -10.03 -0.51 16.66
N LYS A 53 -9.04 -1.37 16.38
CA LYS A 53 -8.77 -1.99 15.07
C LYS A 53 -8.51 -0.95 13.98
N GLU A 54 -7.85 0.13 14.32
CA GLU A 54 -7.45 1.17 13.40
C GLU A 54 -5.94 1.18 13.21
N VAL A 55 -5.54 1.46 11.97
CA VAL A 55 -4.17 1.77 11.57
C VAL A 55 -4.14 3.19 11.06
N GLN A 56 -3.22 4.00 11.57
CA GLN A 56 -2.99 5.36 11.09
C GLN A 56 -1.75 5.40 10.22
N VAL A 57 -1.84 6.12 9.11
CA VAL A 57 -0.73 6.38 8.20
C VAL A 57 -0.58 7.89 8.05
N ASN A 58 0.60 8.40 8.36
CA ASN A 58 0.98 9.78 8.10
C ASN A 58 1.86 9.85 6.86
N TYR A 59 1.57 10.78 5.97
CA TYR A 59 2.39 11.04 4.79
C TYR A 59 3.22 12.29 5.04
N ALA A 60 4.54 12.13 5.01
CA ALA A 60 5.48 13.20 5.32
C ALA A 60 6.35 13.55 4.11
N LYS A 61 6.61 14.83 3.90
CA LYS A 61 7.61 15.32 2.94
C LYS A 61 9.02 14.83 3.32
N PRO A 62 10.00 14.92 2.41
CA PRO A 62 11.39 14.52 2.72
C PRO A 62 12.00 15.24 3.94
N ASP A 63 11.55 16.45 4.24
CA ASP A 63 11.97 17.26 5.40
C ASP A 63 11.24 16.88 6.71
N GLY A 64 10.28 15.95 6.66
CA GLY A 64 9.51 15.46 7.80
C GLY A 64 8.17 16.15 8.02
N ALA A 65 7.83 17.21 7.29
CA ALA A 65 6.54 17.87 7.42
C ALA A 65 5.40 16.95 6.95
N ILE A 66 4.46 16.64 7.82
CA ILE A 66 3.28 15.85 7.49
C ILE A 66 2.34 16.72 6.64
N PHE A 67 1.77 16.14 5.59
CA PHE A 67 0.87 16.83 4.67
C PHE A 67 -0.43 16.07 4.41
N ALA A 68 -0.48 14.78 4.71
CA ALA A 68 -1.68 13.99 4.56
C ALA A 68 -1.77 12.89 5.63
N HIS A 69 -2.99 12.43 5.87
CA HIS A 69 -3.31 11.40 6.85
C HIS A 69 -4.24 10.35 6.24
N LYS A 70 -4.08 9.10 6.65
CA LYS A 70 -5.05 8.04 6.36
C LYS A 70 -5.34 7.26 7.63
N THR A 71 -6.62 7.03 7.89
CA THR A 71 -7.08 6.09 8.92
C THR A 71 -7.73 4.90 8.24
N LEU A 72 -7.27 3.70 8.55
CA LEU A 72 -7.82 2.42 8.09
C LEU A 72 -8.55 1.77 9.27
N ASN A 73 -9.78 1.28 9.05
CA ASN A 73 -10.58 0.61 10.08
C ASN A 73 -10.87 -0.84 9.68
N TYR A 74 -10.31 -1.79 10.44
CA TYR A 74 -10.40 -3.24 10.22
C TYR A 74 -11.53 -3.90 11.01
N SER A 75 -12.60 -3.17 11.34
CA SER A 75 -13.73 -3.71 12.12
C SER A 75 -14.55 -4.73 11.35
N THR A 76 -14.51 -4.70 10.00
CA THR A 76 -15.31 -5.58 9.13
C THR A 76 -14.50 -6.83 8.78
N GLU A 77 -13.78 -6.79 7.67
CA GLU A 77 -13.00 -7.90 7.15
C GLU A 77 -11.56 -7.43 6.87
N VAL A 78 -10.58 -8.30 7.02
CA VAL A 78 -9.15 -7.93 6.88
C VAL A 78 -8.77 -7.41 5.48
N PHE A 79 -9.49 -7.81 4.44
CA PHE A 79 -9.27 -7.33 3.08
C PHE A 79 -10.26 -6.21 2.67
N GLN A 80 -11.11 -5.77 3.60
CA GLN A 80 -12.09 -4.69 3.43
C GLN A 80 -11.99 -3.64 4.55
N PRO A 81 -10.81 -3.09 4.85
CA PRO A 81 -10.75 -2.01 5.80
C PRO A 81 -11.49 -0.79 5.23
N GLY A 82 -12.41 -0.25 6.00
CA GLY A 82 -12.91 1.09 5.72
C GLY A 82 -11.75 2.08 5.84
N PHE A 83 -11.74 3.15 5.04
CA PHE A 83 -10.72 4.17 5.20
C PHE A 83 -11.23 5.59 4.98
N VAL A 84 -10.52 6.53 5.57
CA VAL A 84 -10.59 7.96 5.28
C VAL A 84 -9.17 8.45 5.05
N PHE A 85 -8.95 9.06 3.91
CA PHE A 85 -7.72 9.74 3.52
C PHE A 85 -7.98 11.24 3.40
N GLU A 86 -7.09 12.07 3.94
CA GLU A 86 -7.18 13.53 3.94
C GLU A 86 -5.83 14.10 3.52
N ASP A 87 -5.80 14.90 2.45
CA ASP A 87 -4.64 15.66 1.99
C ASP A 87 -4.89 17.15 2.25
N GLU A 88 -4.03 17.74 3.08
CA GLU A 88 -4.16 19.14 3.49
C GLU A 88 -3.74 20.13 2.40
N ARG A 89 -2.95 19.67 1.40
CA ARG A 89 -2.38 20.53 0.35
C ARG A 89 -3.44 21.13 -0.55
N ASP A 90 -4.53 20.38 -0.82
CA ASP A 90 -5.61 20.80 -1.71
C ASP A 90 -7.01 20.57 -1.12
N ASN A 91 -7.11 20.27 0.18
CA ASN A 91 -8.36 19.94 0.87
C ASN A 91 -9.05 18.72 0.24
N GLU A 92 -8.29 17.72 -0.17
CA GLU A 92 -8.84 16.47 -0.67
C GLU A 92 -9.25 15.55 0.46
N THR A 93 -10.42 14.89 0.32
CA THR A 93 -10.82 13.76 1.15
C THR A 93 -11.26 12.62 0.25
N VAL A 94 -10.68 11.44 0.42
CA VAL A 94 -11.09 10.20 -0.25
C VAL A 94 -11.47 9.19 0.80
N SER A 95 -12.65 8.57 0.67
CA SER A 95 -13.06 7.58 1.66
C SER A 95 -13.84 6.42 1.08
N ALA A 96 -13.71 5.27 1.73
CA ALA A 96 -14.53 4.08 1.54
C ALA A 96 -15.00 3.61 2.92
N VAL A 97 -16.28 3.83 3.22
CA VAL A 97 -16.83 3.59 4.56
C VAL A 97 -18.09 2.74 4.47
N PHE A 98 -18.19 1.73 5.35
CA PHE A 98 -19.40 0.93 5.47
C PHE A 98 -20.48 1.65 6.29
N ASP A 99 -21.67 1.77 5.70
CA ASP A 99 -22.88 2.25 6.34
C ASP A 99 -24.05 1.30 6.07
N ALA A 100 -24.63 0.75 7.14
CA ALA A 100 -25.75 -0.19 7.07
C ALA A 100 -25.55 -1.34 6.04
N GLY A 101 -24.33 -1.90 5.96
CA GLY A 101 -23.97 -3.00 5.06
C GLY A 101 -23.73 -2.59 3.60
N ARG A 102 -23.71 -1.29 3.31
CA ARG A 102 -23.37 -0.73 2.00
C ARG A 102 -22.02 -0.05 2.08
N LEU A 103 -21.23 -0.10 1.02
CA LEU A 103 -19.99 0.64 0.92
C LEU A 103 -20.26 2.00 0.25
N LEU A 104 -19.95 3.08 0.95
CA LEU A 104 -20.00 4.44 0.42
C LEU A 104 -18.60 4.86 0.01
N LEU A 105 -18.41 5.11 -1.29
CA LEU A 105 -17.19 5.71 -1.83
C LEU A 105 -17.43 7.20 -1.95
N THR A 106 -16.55 8.01 -1.35
CA THR A 106 -16.66 9.47 -1.40
C THR A 106 -15.33 10.06 -1.85
N HIS A 107 -15.40 11.00 -2.78
CA HIS A 107 -14.30 11.86 -3.18
C HIS A 107 -14.73 13.32 -3.06
N LYS A 108 -13.98 14.06 -2.27
CA LYS A 108 -14.17 15.51 -2.06
C LYS A 108 -12.84 16.20 -2.37
N VAL A 109 -12.87 17.21 -3.21
CA VAL A 109 -11.70 18.03 -3.55
C VAL A 109 -12.14 19.47 -3.84
N LYS A 110 -11.43 20.46 -3.32
CA LYS A 110 -11.67 21.90 -3.55
C LYS A 110 -13.12 22.35 -3.31
N GLY A 111 -13.82 21.66 -2.39
CA GLY A 111 -15.22 21.97 -2.03
C GLY A 111 -16.27 21.16 -2.79
N ASP A 112 -15.94 20.57 -3.91
CA ASP A 112 -16.83 19.63 -4.62
C ASP A 112 -16.80 18.26 -3.94
N SER A 113 -17.96 17.64 -3.78
CA SER A 113 -18.08 16.32 -3.14
C SER A 113 -19.00 15.41 -3.95
N GLN A 114 -18.52 14.21 -4.23
CA GLN A 114 -19.27 13.18 -4.92
C GLN A 114 -19.26 11.91 -4.07
N THR A 115 -20.39 11.19 -4.07
CA THR A 115 -20.51 9.92 -3.34
C THR A 115 -21.22 8.89 -4.22
N LYS A 116 -20.75 7.65 -4.16
CA LYS A 116 -21.37 6.50 -4.83
C LYS A 116 -21.52 5.34 -3.87
N THR A 117 -22.66 4.67 -3.93
CA THR A 117 -22.92 3.47 -3.13
C THR A 117 -22.58 2.22 -3.94
N VAL A 118 -21.83 1.30 -3.32
CA VAL A 118 -21.55 -0.06 -3.84
C VAL A 118 -22.30 -1.06 -2.97
N TYR A 119 -23.09 -1.94 -3.60
CA TYR A 119 -23.99 -2.87 -2.91
C TYR A 119 -23.41 -4.29 -2.80
N ASP A 120 -22.70 -4.78 -3.82
CA ASP A 120 -22.06 -6.10 -3.80
C ASP A 120 -20.60 -5.93 -3.38
N THR A 121 -20.33 -6.23 -2.12
CA THR A 121 -19.00 -6.04 -1.53
C THR A 121 -18.33 -7.37 -1.15
N ALA A 122 -18.98 -8.51 -1.32
CA ALA A 122 -18.51 -9.79 -0.75
C ALA A 122 -17.13 -10.25 -1.19
N LYS A 123 -16.63 -9.78 -2.34
CA LYS A 123 -15.28 -10.10 -2.87
C LYS A 123 -14.45 -8.86 -3.15
N LEU A 124 -14.91 -7.72 -2.69
CA LEU A 124 -14.29 -6.45 -2.98
C LEU A 124 -13.10 -6.24 -2.04
N ILE A 125 -11.97 -5.84 -2.58
CA ILE A 125 -10.80 -5.41 -1.82
C ILE A 125 -10.85 -3.90 -1.67
N ILE A 126 -10.46 -3.41 -0.50
CA ILE A 126 -10.42 -1.97 -0.22
C ILE A 126 -9.01 -1.62 0.24
N ASP A 127 -8.37 -0.67 -0.47
CA ASP A 127 -7.08 -0.05 -0.12
C ASP A 127 -6.01 -1.08 0.37
N ALA A 128 -5.48 -0.91 1.57
CA ALA A 128 -4.47 -1.80 2.17
C ALA A 128 -4.94 -3.25 2.41
N GLY A 129 -6.23 -3.53 2.24
CA GLY A 129 -6.74 -4.90 2.26
C GLY A 129 -6.16 -5.79 1.16
N LEU A 130 -5.54 -5.21 0.13
CA LEU A 130 -4.84 -5.96 -0.91
C LEU A 130 -3.67 -6.79 -0.35
N ASP A 131 -2.94 -6.26 0.63
CA ASP A 131 -1.86 -7.00 1.29
C ASP A 131 -2.39 -8.28 1.97
N SER A 132 -3.44 -8.16 2.78
CA SER A 132 -4.11 -9.30 3.42
C SER A 132 -4.67 -10.30 2.41
N PHE A 133 -5.21 -9.82 1.29
CA PHE A 133 -5.68 -10.67 0.20
C PHE A 133 -4.54 -11.46 -0.45
N ILE A 134 -3.41 -10.82 -0.74
CA ILE A 134 -2.23 -11.49 -1.31
C ILE A 134 -1.73 -12.57 -0.36
N GLN A 135 -1.64 -12.30 0.93
CA GLN A 135 -1.25 -13.27 1.96
C GLN A 135 -2.22 -14.46 2.00
N GLN A 136 -3.52 -14.22 1.95
CA GLN A 136 -4.54 -15.28 1.91
C GLN A 136 -4.43 -16.14 0.65
N GLN A 137 -4.11 -15.54 -0.51
CA GLN A 137 -3.97 -16.23 -1.78
C GLN A 137 -2.53 -16.71 -2.06
N TRP A 138 -1.63 -16.59 -1.10
CA TRP A 138 -0.18 -16.82 -1.26
C TRP A 138 0.15 -18.11 -1.97
N VAL A 139 -0.30 -19.25 -1.42
CA VAL A 139 -0.04 -20.57 -2.00
C VAL A 139 -0.55 -20.68 -3.43
N ARG A 140 -1.69 -20.06 -3.72
CA ARG A 140 -2.28 -20.10 -5.06
C ARG A 140 -1.45 -19.29 -6.05
N ILE A 141 -1.05 -18.08 -5.68
CA ILE A 141 -0.27 -17.20 -6.54
C ILE A 141 1.14 -17.77 -6.76
N THR A 142 1.81 -18.23 -5.70
CA THR A 142 3.17 -18.79 -5.76
C THR A 142 3.23 -20.18 -6.40
N SER A 143 2.07 -20.84 -6.64
CA SER A 143 1.99 -22.02 -7.50
C SER A 143 1.91 -21.68 -9.00
N GLY A 144 2.10 -20.40 -9.39
CA GLY A 144 2.04 -19.92 -10.77
C GLY A 144 0.63 -19.63 -11.31
N LYS A 145 -0.39 -19.65 -10.44
CA LYS A 145 -1.78 -19.35 -10.86
C LYS A 145 -2.02 -17.86 -10.85
N LYS A 146 -2.73 -17.37 -11.86
CA LYS A 146 -3.30 -16.03 -11.87
C LYS A 146 -4.51 -15.98 -10.95
N VAL A 147 -4.66 -14.88 -10.20
CA VAL A 147 -5.81 -14.63 -9.33
C VAL A 147 -6.44 -13.31 -9.73
N GLU A 148 -7.74 -13.34 -10.04
CA GLU A 148 -8.54 -12.15 -10.32
C GLU A 148 -9.19 -11.64 -9.04
N PHE A 149 -9.32 -10.32 -8.92
CA PHE A 149 -9.97 -9.66 -7.79
C PHE A 149 -10.50 -8.28 -8.20
N ASP A 150 -11.48 -7.80 -7.44
CA ASP A 150 -12.11 -6.51 -7.63
C ASP A 150 -11.67 -5.56 -6.51
N VAL A 151 -11.35 -4.30 -6.84
CA VAL A 151 -10.91 -3.26 -5.91
C VAL A 151 -11.87 -2.09 -5.94
N ALA A 152 -12.22 -1.59 -4.76
CA ALA A 152 -12.94 -0.33 -4.64
C ALA A 152 -12.00 0.85 -4.90
N ASP A 153 -12.28 1.58 -5.96
CA ASP A 153 -11.60 2.84 -6.27
C ASP A 153 -12.45 4.02 -5.78
N ALA A 154 -12.13 4.51 -4.60
CA ALA A 154 -12.90 5.60 -3.99
C ALA A 154 -12.65 6.95 -4.66
N ARG A 155 -11.48 7.17 -5.28
CA ARG A 155 -11.17 8.42 -6.00
C ARG A 155 -11.96 8.55 -7.29
N HIS A 156 -12.11 7.46 -8.04
CA HIS A 156 -12.91 7.41 -9.27
C HIS A 156 -14.33 6.90 -9.05
N LEU A 157 -14.74 6.68 -7.79
CA LEU A 157 -16.07 6.23 -7.39
C LEU A 157 -16.50 4.97 -8.12
N GLY A 158 -15.61 3.99 -8.23
CA GLY A 158 -15.80 2.80 -9.04
C GLY A 158 -15.35 1.51 -8.38
N VAL A 159 -15.46 0.45 -9.16
CA VAL A 159 -14.88 -0.85 -8.86
C VAL A 159 -14.08 -1.27 -10.09
N GLU A 160 -12.84 -1.60 -9.88
CA GLU A 160 -11.93 -2.04 -10.93
C GLU A 160 -11.49 -3.48 -10.71
N LYS A 161 -11.33 -4.20 -11.82
CA LYS A 161 -10.89 -5.60 -11.81
C LYS A 161 -9.42 -5.70 -12.17
N PHE A 162 -8.71 -6.45 -11.36
CA PHE A 162 -7.28 -6.71 -11.50
C PHE A 162 -6.96 -8.20 -11.57
N ILE A 163 -5.77 -8.51 -12.04
CA ILE A 163 -5.18 -9.85 -12.09
C ILE A 163 -3.78 -9.78 -11.48
N ILE A 164 -3.53 -10.59 -10.46
CA ILE A 164 -2.19 -10.78 -9.89
C ILE A 164 -1.59 -12.10 -10.33
N LYS A 165 -0.28 -12.09 -10.55
CA LYS A 165 0.54 -13.28 -10.84
C LYS A 165 1.94 -13.15 -10.27
N GLU A 166 2.56 -14.26 -9.91
CA GLU A 166 4.00 -14.32 -9.64
C GLU A 166 4.78 -14.10 -10.94
N ILE A 167 5.90 -13.41 -10.84
CA ILE A 167 6.87 -13.21 -11.93
C ILE A 167 8.27 -13.57 -11.46
N ASP A 168 9.14 -13.88 -12.40
CA ASP A 168 10.55 -14.13 -12.10
C ASP A 168 11.27 -12.84 -11.69
N ALA A 169 12.25 -12.96 -10.78
CA ALA A 169 13.07 -11.83 -10.34
C ALA A 169 13.77 -11.12 -11.51
N SER A 170 14.20 -11.85 -12.54
CA SER A 170 14.91 -11.31 -13.71
C SER A 170 14.08 -10.31 -14.54
N VAL A 171 12.75 -10.35 -14.40
CA VAL A 171 11.82 -9.45 -15.11
C VAL A 171 11.12 -8.47 -14.19
N SER A 172 11.40 -8.52 -12.88
CA SER A 172 10.83 -7.59 -11.89
C SER A 172 11.67 -6.32 -11.79
N PRO A 173 11.06 -5.12 -11.87
CA PRO A 173 11.78 -3.87 -11.63
C PRO A 173 12.20 -3.69 -10.16
N LEU A 174 11.70 -4.54 -9.26
CA LEU A 174 11.99 -4.51 -7.82
C LEU A 174 13.17 -5.39 -7.42
N ALA A 175 13.69 -6.25 -8.30
CA ALA A 175 14.82 -7.13 -8.07
C ALA A 175 16.16 -6.41 -8.32
N TYR A 176 16.48 -5.40 -7.52
CA TYR A 176 17.73 -4.65 -7.61
C TYR A 176 18.51 -4.73 -6.29
N LYS A 177 19.65 -4.04 -6.22
CA LYS A 177 20.57 -4.04 -5.07
C LYS A 177 19.83 -3.96 -3.73
N GLY A 178 20.17 -4.88 -2.81
CA GLY A 178 19.55 -5.02 -1.50
C GLY A 178 18.29 -5.89 -1.47
N ALA A 179 17.81 -6.40 -2.61
CA ALA A 179 16.81 -7.46 -2.63
C ALA A 179 17.43 -8.80 -2.24
N ALA A 180 16.76 -9.55 -1.36
CA ALA A 180 17.18 -10.92 -1.08
C ALA A 180 16.81 -11.84 -2.25
N GLU A 181 17.67 -12.84 -2.55
CA GLU A 181 17.41 -13.81 -3.62
C GLU A 181 16.13 -14.63 -3.42
N THR A 182 15.69 -14.73 -2.17
CA THR A 182 14.51 -15.51 -1.77
C THR A 182 13.19 -14.75 -1.89
N TRP A 183 13.22 -13.44 -2.16
CA TRP A 183 11.99 -12.65 -2.27
C TRP A 183 11.09 -13.13 -3.39
N LYS A 184 9.79 -12.95 -3.20
CA LYS A 184 8.75 -13.25 -4.18
C LYS A 184 8.27 -11.97 -4.85
N TYR A 185 8.13 -12.02 -6.17
CA TYR A 185 7.76 -10.87 -6.97
C TYR A 185 6.42 -11.11 -7.65
N PHE A 186 5.54 -10.13 -7.55
CA PHE A 186 4.22 -10.17 -8.15
C PHE A 186 4.01 -8.99 -9.07
N ARG A 187 3.25 -9.23 -10.12
CA ARG A 187 2.77 -8.21 -11.03
C ARG A 187 1.25 -8.21 -10.99
N VAL A 188 0.67 -7.01 -10.89
CA VAL A 188 -0.76 -6.75 -10.94
C VAL A 188 -1.06 -5.94 -12.19
N ASP A 189 -1.92 -6.47 -13.03
CA ASP A 189 -2.40 -5.83 -14.25
C ASP A 189 -3.91 -5.56 -14.13
N THR A 190 -4.45 -4.53 -14.80
CA THR A 190 -5.90 -4.40 -14.96
C THR A 190 -6.44 -5.55 -15.80
N ALA A 191 -7.58 -6.11 -15.44
CA ALA A 191 -8.21 -7.18 -16.21
C ALA A 191 -8.85 -6.68 -17.51
N ASN A 192 -9.14 -5.40 -17.63
CA ASN A 192 -9.70 -4.78 -18.82
C ASN A 192 -8.58 -4.53 -19.85
N LYS A 193 -8.67 -5.22 -20.98
CA LYS A 193 -7.68 -5.13 -22.07
C LYS A 193 -7.53 -3.72 -22.67
N LEU A 194 -8.58 -2.91 -22.65
CA LEU A 194 -8.50 -1.51 -23.13
C LEU A 194 -7.77 -0.64 -22.12
N SER A 195 -8.08 -0.77 -20.84
CA SER A 195 -7.39 -0.02 -19.77
C SER A 195 -5.92 -0.43 -19.66
N SER A 196 -5.60 -1.72 -19.86
CA SER A 196 -4.21 -2.22 -19.76
C SER A 196 -3.25 -1.63 -20.82
N LEU A 197 -3.75 -0.97 -21.85
CA LEU A 197 -2.95 -0.24 -22.83
C LEU A 197 -2.49 1.14 -22.32
N PHE A 198 -3.16 1.65 -21.29
CA PHE A 198 -2.96 3.01 -20.76
C PHE A 198 -2.61 3.04 -19.28
N THR A 199 -2.67 1.90 -18.59
CA THR A 199 -2.37 1.79 -17.17
C THR A 199 -1.10 0.96 -16.99
N GLU A 200 -0.08 1.56 -16.39
CA GLU A 200 1.16 0.87 -16.05
C GLU A 200 0.87 -0.21 -15.00
N PRO A 201 1.53 -1.38 -15.09
CA PRO A 201 1.36 -2.44 -14.11
C PRO A 201 1.93 -2.05 -12.76
N MET A 202 1.33 -2.57 -11.70
CA MET A 202 1.88 -2.48 -10.35
C MET A 202 2.74 -3.70 -10.03
N TYR A 203 3.80 -3.50 -9.27
CA TYR A 203 4.73 -4.54 -8.84
C TYR A 203 4.86 -4.56 -7.33
N TYR A 204 4.94 -5.76 -6.77
CA TYR A 204 5.08 -6.01 -5.35
C TYR A 204 6.23 -7.00 -5.12
N ALA A 205 7.03 -6.76 -4.10
CA ALA A 205 8.06 -7.68 -3.65
C ALA A 205 7.87 -8.00 -2.17
N TYR A 206 7.74 -9.27 -1.86
CA TYR A 206 7.52 -9.78 -0.50
C TYR A 206 8.67 -10.65 -0.05
N GLU A 207 8.83 -10.78 1.26
CA GLU A 207 9.60 -11.86 1.84
C GLU A 207 9.04 -13.24 1.45
N PRO A 208 9.84 -14.32 1.52
CA PRO A 208 9.46 -15.63 0.98
C PRO A 208 8.24 -16.27 1.65
N ASP A 209 7.93 -15.90 2.88
CA ASP A 209 6.77 -16.38 3.63
C ASP A 209 5.51 -15.49 3.44
N GLY A 210 5.65 -14.36 2.74
CA GLY A 210 4.56 -13.45 2.42
C GLY A 210 4.09 -12.56 3.56
N GLN A 211 4.81 -12.52 4.67
CA GLN A 211 4.38 -11.72 5.83
C GLN A 211 4.65 -10.23 5.64
N TYR A 212 5.75 -9.86 4.97
CA TYR A 212 6.18 -8.48 4.84
C TYR A 212 6.30 -8.04 3.38
N LEU A 213 5.59 -6.97 3.03
CA LEU A 213 5.77 -6.25 1.77
C LEU A 213 7.05 -5.41 1.89
N MET A 214 8.06 -5.76 1.10
CA MET A 214 9.36 -5.08 1.15
C MET A 214 9.45 -3.93 0.17
N ARG A 215 8.84 -4.06 -1.02
CA ARG A 215 8.85 -3.03 -2.06
C ARG A 215 7.55 -3.01 -2.85
N TYR A 216 7.15 -1.83 -3.24
CA TYR A 216 6.06 -1.56 -4.18
C TYR A 216 6.57 -0.68 -5.32
N GLN A 217 6.04 -0.86 -6.52
CA GLN A 217 6.20 0.09 -7.62
C GLN A 217 4.90 0.19 -8.40
N GLY A 218 4.44 1.40 -8.65
CA GLY A 218 3.24 1.70 -9.41
C GLY A 218 2.68 3.07 -9.11
N ARG A 219 1.43 3.28 -9.50
CA ARG A 219 0.69 4.51 -9.20
C ARG A 219 0.48 4.66 -7.71
N SER A 220 0.85 5.82 -7.17
CA SER A 220 0.58 6.20 -5.79
C SER A 220 -0.90 6.58 -5.59
N ASN A 221 -1.35 6.46 -4.36
CA ASN A 221 -2.59 7.10 -3.89
C ASN A 221 -2.36 8.56 -3.42
N ILE A 222 -1.15 9.06 -3.55
CA ILE A 222 -0.76 10.45 -3.33
C ILE A 222 -0.49 11.08 -4.69
N ASP A 223 -1.12 12.21 -4.98
CA ASP A 223 -0.80 13.02 -6.14
C ASP A 223 0.40 13.93 -5.86
N ASP A 224 1.05 14.43 -6.90
CA ASP A 224 2.12 15.41 -6.76
C ASP A 224 1.57 16.80 -6.38
N ASP A 225 2.46 17.78 -6.24
CA ASP A 225 2.05 19.14 -5.84
C ASP A 225 1.23 19.87 -6.91
N ASP A 226 1.23 19.38 -8.16
CA ASP A 226 0.42 19.89 -9.27
C ASP A 226 -0.96 19.18 -9.34
N GLY A 227 -1.17 18.14 -8.55
CA GLY A 227 -2.39 17.32 -8.53
C GLY A 227 -2.40 16.21 -9.58
N ASP A 228 -1.25 15.90 -10.17
CA ASP A 228 -1.08 14.80 -11.11
C ASP A 228 -0.70 13.50 -10.35
N GLY A 229 -1.27 12.38 -10.79
CA GLY A 229 -0.99 11.11 -10.16
C GLY A 229 0.49 10.70 -10.24
N TRP A 230 1.08 10.33 -9.12
CA TRP A 230 2.50 10.00 -8.99
C TRP A 230 2.78 8.52 -9.24
N ASP A 231 3.77 8.21 -10.07
CA ASP A 231 4.32 6.86 -10.21
C ASP A 231 5.57 6.74 -9.34
N VAL A 232 5.52 5.85 -8.36
CA VAL A 232 6.55 5.75 -7.33
C VAL A 232 7.07 4.33 -7.17
N ARG A 233 8.24 4.23 -6.57
CA ARG A 233 8.76 3.03 -5.93
C ARG A 233 8.84 3.28 -4.43
N VAL A 234 8.20 2.43 -3.65
CA VAL A 234 8.23 2.49 -2.18
C VAL A 234 9.10 1.35 -1.64
N GLU A 235 9.97 1.68 -0.69
CA GLU A 235 10.79 0.73 0.05
C GLU A 235 10.36 0.76 1.52
N TYR A 236 9.94 -0.39 2.06
CA TYR A 236 9.43 -0.51 3.42
C TYR A 236 10.48 -1.01 4.39
N GLU A 237 10.45 -0.46 5.59
CA GLU A 237 11.27 -0.82 6.74
C GLU A 237 10.37 -1.03 7.96
N TYR A 238 10.52 -2.16 8.64
CA TYR A 238 9.72 -2.58 9.79
C TYR A 238 10.54 -2.43 11.06
N PHE A 239 9.93 -1.93 12.17
CA PHE A 239 10.59 -1.63 13.45
C PHE A 239 10.19 -2.57 14.58
#